data_3bd162f35900184792ef6224ea6e7962
#
_entry.id   3bd162f35900184792ef6224ea6e7962
#
_cell.length_a   1.000
_cell.length_b   1.000
_cell.length_c   1.000
_cell.angle_alpha   90.00
_cell.angle_beta   90.00
_cell.angle_gamma   90.00
#
_symmetry.space_group_name_H-M   'P 1'
#
loop_
_entity.id
_entity.type
_entity.pdbx_description
1 polymer ?
#
loop_
_entity_poly.entity_id
_entity_poly.type
_entity_poly.pdbx_seq_one_letter_code
_entity_poly.pdbx_strand_id
1 'polypeptide(L)'
;SALSILTDKDFFGGSNDDLIAARKFNYCPILRKDFVVDEYQILEAKSIGADCILLIAAALDSARLTELAAFAKSLGLEVLMEVHNGEELERSLCDDLDLVGVNNRNLKTFDVSLDISLELVDRIPSSFLKISESGISKPETLVSLKKAGFDGFLIGENFMKSSRPEQAAYNFIKEYKKLSAKETAVSI
;
A
#
# COMPACT_ATOMS: atom_id res chain seq x y z
N SER A 1 -3.89 1.19 12.01
CA SER A 1 -2.61 1.41 11.32
C SER A 1 -1.92 0.08 11.09
N ALA A 2 -1.13 -0.02 10.04
CA ALA A 2 -0.35 -1.19 9.66
C ALA A 2 1.10 -0.77 9.37
N LEU A 3 2.00 -1.74 9.25
CA LEU A 3 3.37 -1.53 8.78
C LEU A 3 3.51 -2.09 7.37
N SER A 4 4.28 -1.41 6.53
CA SER A 4 4.75 -1.94 5.25
C SER A 4 6.25 -2.14 5.37
N ILE A 5 6.69 -3.38 5.24
CA ILE A 5 8.10 -3.78 5.38
C ILE A 5 8.61 -4.21 4.01
N LEU A 6 9.65 -3.54 3.55
CA LEU A 6 10.36 -3.89 2.32
C LEU A 6 11.17 -5.16 2.55
N THR A 7 11.02 -6.17 1.68
CA THR A 7 11.75 -7.44 1.79
C THR A 7 12.57 -7.77 0.56
N ASP A 8 12.29 -7.16 -0.59
CA ASP A 8 13.15 -7.26 -1.75
C ASP A 8 14.47 -6.50 -1.54
N LYS A 9 15.59 -7.16 -1.86
CA LYS A 9 16.92 -6.63 -1.61
C LYS A 9 17.40 -5.69 -2.71
N ASP A 10 17.11 -6.03 -3.96
CA ASP A 10 17.75 -5.40 -5.11
C ASP A 10 17.07 -4.09 -5.50
N PHE A 11 15.74 -4.03 -5.42
CA PHE A 11 14.96 -2.86 -5.85
C PHE A 11 14.48 -2.02 -4.65
N PHE A 12 14.13 -2.66 -3.53
CA PHE A 12 13.62 -1.95 -2.35
C PHE A 12 14.65 -1.82 -1.22
N GLY A 13 15.75 -2.57 -1.27
CA GLY A 13 16.82 -2.50 -0.27
C GLY A 13 16.43 -3.04 1.11
N GLY A 14 15.42 -3.93 1.16
CA GLY A 14 14.93 -4.56 2.38
C GLY A 14 15.41 -5.99 2.55
N SER A 15 14.88 -6.67 3.58
CA SER A 15 15.17 -8.07 3.84
C SER A 15 14.04 -8.75 4.62
N ASN A 16 13.97 -10.09 4.54
CA ASN A 16 13.07 -10.89 5.38
C ASN A 16 13.37 -10.71 6.87
N ASP A 17 14.62 -10.48 7.23
CA ASP A 17 15.04 -10.25 8.63
C ASP A 17 14.41 -8.98 9.21
N ASP A 18 14.18 -7.94 8.39
CA ASP A 18 13.50 -6.70 8.80
C ASP A 18 12.04 -6.98 9.17
N LEU A 19 11.35 -7.83 8.41
CA LEU A 19 9.97 -8.22 8.72
C LEU A 19 9.91 -9.08 9.97
N ILE A 20 10.79 -10.07 10.11
CA ILE A 20 10.90 -10.93 11.28
C ILE A 20 11.18 -10.08 12.54
N ALA A 21 12.09 -9.12 12.43
CA ALA A 21 12.40 -8.20 13.52
C ALA A 21 11.18 -7.31 13.88
N ALA A 22 10.51 -6.73 12.89
CA ALA A 22 9.33 -5.92 13.11
C ALA A 22 8.21 -6.72 13.80
N ARG A 23 7.96 -7.96 13.39
CA ARG A 23 6.93 -8.83 13.98
C ARG A 23 7.15 -9.10 15.47
N LYS A 24 8.38 -9.20 15.92
CA LYS A 24 8.69 -9.44 17.35
C LYS A 24 8.20 -8.34 18.28
N PHE A 25 8.07 -7.11 17.77
CA PHE A 25 7.76 -5.92 18.57
C PHE A 25 6.40 -5.29 18.22
N ASN A 26 5.67 -5.84 17.23
CA ASN A 26 4.43 -5.26 16.76
C ASN A 26 3.34 -6.32 16.58
N TYR A 27 2.12 -5.95 17.00
CA TYR A 27 0.89 -6.74 16.78
C TYR A 27 0.02 -6.18 15.67
N CYS A 28 0.40 -5.02 15.08
CA CYS A 28 -0.34 -4.47 13.95
C CYS A 28 -0.13 -5.32 12.68
N PRO A 29 -1.06 -5.27 11.73
CA PRO A 29 -0.91 -5.94 10.45
C PRO A 29 0.38 -5.50 9.73
N ILE A 30 1.06 -6.44 9.10
CA ILE A 30 2.28 -6.21 8.33
C ILE A 30 2.06 -6.61 6.87
N LEU A 31 2.22 -5.63 5.97
CA LEU A 31 2.34 -5.86 4.55
C LEU A 31 3.79 -6.24 4.22
N ARG A 32 4.01 -7.41 3.62
CA ARG A 32 5.26 -7.73 2.93
C ARG A 32 5.31 -7.00 1.59
N LYS A 33 6.13 -5.97 1.49
CA LYS A 33 6.30 -5.21 0.23
C LYS A 33 7.49 -5.79 -0.54
N ASP A 34 7.15 -6.58 -1.55
CA ASP A 34 8.07 -7.38 -2.36
C ASP A 34 7.52 -7.53 -3.78
N PHE A 35 8.33 -7.97 -4.73
CA PHE A 35 7.89 -8.40 -6.06
C PHE A 35 7.49 -9.89 -6.02
N VAL A 36 6.24 -10.16 -5.65
CA VAL A 36 5.72 -11.53 -5.58
C VAL A 36 5.34 -12.02 -6.98
N VAL A 37 6.00 -13.08 -7.44
CA VAL A 37 5.79 -13.71 -8.75
C VAL A 37 5.60 -15.24 -8.67
N ASP A 38 5.82 -15.81 -7.47
CA ASP A 38 5.79 -17.26 -7.24
C ASP A 38 5.13 -17.58 -5.88
N GLU A 39 4.44 -18.71 -5.80
CA GLU A 39 3.77 -19.21 -4.58
C GLU A 39 4.74 -19.43 -3.42
N TYR A 40 5.99 -19.78 -3.70
CA TYR A 40 7.01 -19.94 -2.67
C TYR A 40 7.20 -18.64 -1.87
N GLN A 41 7.19 -17.47 -2.54
CA GLN A 41 7.31 -16.19 -1.86
C GLN A 41 6.11 -15.91 -0.94
N ILE A 42 4.92 -16.41 -1.28
CA ILE A 42 3.71 -16.29 -0.46
C ILE A 42 3.78 -17.20 0.78
N LEU A 43 4.26 -18.45 0.61
CA LEU A 43 4.55 -19.34 1.74
C LEU A 43 5.60 -18.72 2.67
N GLU A 44 6.65 -18.18 2.10
CA GLU A 44 7.69 -17.48 2.86
C GLU A 44 7.10 -16.28 3.61
N ALA A 45 6.30 -15.42 2.96
CA ALA A 45 5.62 -14.29 3.60
C ALA A 45 4.82 -14.73 4.83
N LYS A 46 4.04 -15.81 4.69
CA LYS A 46 3.27 -16.38 5.81
C LYS A 46 4.19 -16.87 6.93
N SER A 47 5.27 -17.57 6.58
CA SER A 47 6.20 -18.17 7.55
C SER A 47 6.95 -17.14 8.39
N ILE A 48 7.26 -15.97 7.81
CA ILE A 48 7.97 -14.89 8.50
C ILE A 48 7.04 -13.92 9.22
N GLY A 49 5.71 -14.12 9.13
CA GLY A 49 4.71 -13.40 9.91
C GLY A 49 4.09 -12.20 9.22
N ALA A 50 4.05 -12.15 7.90
CA ALA A 50 3.22 -11.20 7.16
C ALA A 50 1.72 -11.50 7.33
N ASP A 51 0.90 -10.45 7.29
CA ASP A 51 -0.56 -10.55 7.27
C ASP A 51 -1.11 -10.25 5.87
N CYS A 52 -0.37 -9.49 5.07
CA CYS A 52 -0.75 -9.06 3.74
C CYS A 52 0.45 -9.17 2.79
N ILE A 53 0.19 -9.50 1.52
CA ILE A 53 1.18 -9.47 0.44
C ILE A 53 0.85 -8.41 -0.60
N LEU A 54 1.85 -8.05 -1.40
CA LEU A 54 1.72 -7.16 -2.54
C LEU A 54 1.72 -7.95 -3.85
N LEU A 55 0.75 -7.71 -4.72
CA LEU A 55 0.76 -8.14 -6.11
C LEU A 55 0.78 -6.90 -7.01
N ILE A 56 1.81 -6.77 -7.86
CA ILE A 56 2.00 -5.60 -8.71
C ILE A 56 1.45 -5.92 -10.10
N ALA A 57 0.35 -5.25 -10.51
CA ALA A 57 -0.29 -5.49 -11.79
C ALA A 57 0.65 -5.27 -13.00
N ALA A 58 1.59 -4.33 -12.90
CA ALA A 58 2.60 -4.10 -13.93
C ALA A 58 3.60 -5.25 -14.11
N ALA A 59 3.78 -6.10 -13.09
CA ALA A 59 4.75 -7.21 -13.08
C ALA A 59 4.13 -8.58 -13.41
N LEU A 60 2.80 -8.67 -13.42
CA LEU A 60 2.06 -9.93 -13.59
C LEU A 60 1.04 -9.81 -14.73
N ASP A 61 0.80 -10.91 -15.43
CA ASP A 61 -0.41 -11.03 -16.23
C ASP A 61 -1.64 -11.32 -15.35
N SER A 62 -2.84 -11.11 -15.90
CA SER A 62 -4.09 -11.23 -15.14
C SER A 62 -4.34 -12.63 -14.59
N ALA A 63 -3.99 -13.66 -15.35
CA ALA A 63 -4.19 -15.06 -14.93
C ALA A 63 -3.28 -15.39 -13.75
N ARG A 64 -2.00 -15.03 -13.87
CA ARG A 64 -1.02 -15.26 -12.80
C ARG A 64 -1.35 -14.47 -11.53
N LEU A 65 -1.79 -13.23 -11.67
CA LEU A 65 -2.20 -12.40 -10.54
C LEU A 65 -3.38 -13.07 -9.78
N THR A 66 -4.39 -13.54 -10.51
CA THR A 66 -5.55 -14.22 -9.91
C THR A 66 -5.14 -15.52 -9.20
N GLU A 67 -4.25 -16.33 -9.80
CA GLU A 67 -3.74 -17.56 -9.17
C GLU A 67 -3.02 -17.25 -7.85
N LEU A 68 -2.11 -16.27 -7.86
CA LEU A 68 -1.36 -15.88 -6.67
C LEU A 68 -2.26 -15.27 -5.58
N ALA A 69 -3.28 -14.48 -5.96
CA ALA A 69 -4.25 -13.94 -5.03
C ALA A 69 -5.04 -15.05 -4.34
N ALA A 70 -5.59 -16.00 -5.11
CA ALA A 70 -6.31 -17.16 -4.58
C ALA A 70 -5.43 -18.01 -3.65
N PHE A 71 -4.16 -18.21 -4.04
CA PHE A 71 -3.21 -18.96 -3.20
C PHE A 71 -2.92 -18.23 -1.88
N ALA A 72 -2.73 -16.92 -1.90
CA ALA A 72 -2.54 -16.13 -0.69
C ALA A 72 -3.76 -16.21 0.25
N LYS A 73 -4.97 -16.09 -0.30
CA LYS A 73 -6.23 -16.26 0.46
C LYS A 73 -6.33 -17.63 1.10
N SER A 74 -5.91 -18.71 0.40
CA SER A 74 -5.92 -20.07 0.95
C SER A 74 -5.05 -20.24 2.21
N LEU A 75 -4.02 -19.39 2.34
CA LEU A 75 -3.14 -19.32 3.51
C LEU A 75 -3.60 -18.32 4.58
N GLY A 76 -4.75 -17.65 4.37
CA GLY A 76 -5.27 -16.62 5.25
C GLY A 76 -4.41 -15.35 5.28
N LEU A 77 -3.83 -14.98 4.13
CA LEU A 77 -3.19 -13.68 3.90
C LEU A 77 -4.18 -12.75 3.20
N GLU A 78 -4.11 -11.46 3.50
CA GLU A 78 -4.74 -10.40 2.71
C GLU A 78 -3.89 -10.07 1.48
N VAL A 79 -4.54 -9.53 0.45
CA VAL A 79 -3.89 -9.21 -0.82
C VAL A 79 -4.12 -7.74 -1.17
N LEU A 80 -3.01 -6.99 -1.27
CA LEU A 80 -2.97 -5.66 -1.86
C LEU A 80 -2.53 -5.76 -3.31
N MET A 81 -3.40 -5.38 -4.25
CA MET A 81 -3.03 -5.21 -5.65
C MET A 81 -2.59 -3.76 -5.90
N GLU A 82 -1.38 -3.56 -6.43
CA GLU A 82 -0.86 -2.25 -6.83
C GLU A 82 -1.06 -2.02 -8.33
N VAL A 83 -1.60 -0.85 -8.68
CA VAL A 83 -1.84 -0.39 -10.06
C VAL A 83 -1.28 1.01 -10.29
N HIS A 84 -0.91 1.33 -11.55
CA HIS A 84 -0.35 2.61 -11.97
C HIS A 84 -1.23 3.34 -12.99
N ASN A 85 -2.25 2.69 -13.52
CA ASN A 85 -3.16 3.24 -14.54
C ASN A 85 -4.46 2.43 -14.61
N GLY A 86 -5.42 2.95 -15.40
CA GLY A 86 -6.73 2.33 -15.54
C GLY A 86 -6.74 1.01 -16.29
N GLU A 87 -5.82 0.79 -17.21
CA GLU A 87 -5.69 -0.48 -17.93
C GLU A 87 -5.26 -1.60 -16.98
N GLU A 88 -4.26 -1.34 -16.13
CA GLU A 88 -3.83 -2.27 -15.09
C GLU A 88 -4.97 -2.59 -14.12
N LEU A 89 -5.73 -1.57 -13.68
CA LEU A 89 -6.87 -1.75 -12.80
C LEU A 89 -7.90 -2.69 -13.44
N GLU A 90 -8.38 -2.38 -14.65
CA GLU A 90 -9.46 -3.15 -15.29
C GLU A 90 -9.08 -4.60 -15.57
N ARG A 91 -7.84 -4.86 -16.03
CA ARG A 91 -7.39 -6.21 -16.39
C ARG A 91 -7.04 -7.10 -15.19
N SER A 92 -6.82 -6.51 -14.01
CA SER A 92 -6.25 -7.25 -12.86
C SER A 92 -7.20 -7.40 -11.69
N LEU A 93 -8.41 -6.81 -11.73
CA LEU A 93 -9.42 -7.01 -10.68
C LEU A 93 -9.86 -8.47 -10.62
N CYS A 94 -9.85 -9.05 -9.42
CA CYS A 94 -10.39 -10.37 -9.12
C CYS A 94 -10.99 -10.43 -7.71
N ASP A 95 -11.76 -11.49 -7.41
CA ASP A 95 -12.52 -11.59 -6.15
C ASP A 95 -11.64 -11.84 -4.92
N ASP A 96 -10.43 -12.34 -5.11
CA ASP A 96 -9.50 -12.69 -4.03
C ASP A 96 -8.61 -11.51 -3.57
N LEU A 97 -8.92 -10.29 -3.99
CA LEU A 97 -8.27 -9.07 -3.52
C LEU A 97 -9.00 -8.49 -2.31
N ASP A 98 -8.26 -7.89 -1.40
CA ASP A 98 -8.83 -7.14 -0.24
C ASP A 98 -8.64 -5.62 -0.41
N LEU A 99 -7.49 -5.23 -0.98
CA LEU A 99 -7.11 -3.83 -1.14
C LEU A 99 -6.64 -3.55 -2.57
N VAL A 100 -6.94 -2.37 -3.06
CA VAL A 100 -6.40 -1.85 -4.32
C VAL A 100 -5.58 -0.59 -4.02
N GLY A 101 -4.30 -0.64 -4.33
CA GLY A 101 -3.33 0.45 -4.17
C GLY A 101 -3.09 1.17 -5.49
N VAL A 102 -3.28 2.49 -5.50
CA VAL A 102 -2.89 3.33 -6.63
C VAL A 102 -1.54 3.94 -6.34
N ASN A 103 -0.52 3.51 -7.09
CA ASN A 103 0.82 4.05 -6.97
C ASN A 103 0.99 5.29 -7.86
N ASN A 104 1.17 6.44 -7.22
CA ASN A 104 1.35 7.73 -7.90
C ASN A 104 2.71 7.90 -8.57
N ARG A 105 3.62 6.94 -8.40
CA ARG A 105 4.95 6.95 -9.04
C ARG A 105 4.93 6.16 -10.33
N ASN A 106 5.30 6.81 -11.42
CA ASN A 106 5.55 6.13 -12.68
C ASN A 106 6.83 5.28 -12.58
N LEU A 107 6.72 3.97 -12.79
CA LEU A 107 7.88 3.05 -12.65
C LEU A 107 8.95 3.24 -13.74
N LYS A 108 8.64 3.91 -14.86
CA LYS A 108 9.59 4.14 -15.96
C LYS A 108 10.32 5.47 -15.85
N THR A 109 9.59 6.54 -15.48
CA THR A 109 10.15 7.90 -15.41
C THR A 109 10.50 8.34 -14.00
N PHE A 110 9.98 7.64 -12.99
CA PHE A 110 10.02 7.97 -11.56
C PHE A 110 9.29 9.28 -11.20
N ASP A 111 8.57 9.87 -12.16
CA ASP A 111 7.72 11.02 -11.89
C ASP A 111 6.57 10.63 -10.95
N VAL A 112 6.18 11.58 -10.11
CA VAL A 112 5.12 11.37 -9.12
C VAL A 112 4.00 12.39 -9.35
N SER A 113 2.77 11.92 -9.60
CA SER A 113 1.57 12.75 -9.70
C SER A 113 0.41 12.14 -8.94
N LEU A 114 -0.20 12.91 -8.05
CA LEU A 114 -1.42 12.53 -7.32
C LEU A 114 -2.66 12.48 -8.24
N ASP A 115 -2.58 13.00 -9.45
CA ASP A 115 -3.68 12.98 -10.41
C ASP A 115 -4.09 11.55 -10.76
N ILE A 116 -3.15 10.60 -10.77
CA ILE A 116 -3.42 9.17 -10.99
C ILE A 116 -4.38 8.63 -9.92
N SER A 117 -4.12 8.94 -8.65
CA SER A 117 -5.02 8.57 -7.56
C SER A 117 -6.42 9.17 -7.75
N LEU A 118 -6.51 10.45 -8.08
CA LEU A 118 -7.79 11.14 -8.26
C LEU A 118 -8.57 10.62 -9.48
N GLU A 119 -7.88 10.22 -10.55
CA GLU A 119 -8.50 9.63 -11.74
C GLU A 119 -9.07 8.22 -11.45
N LEU A 120 -8.36 7.41 -10.67
CA LEU A 120 -8.70 6.00 -10.49
C LEU A 120 -9.63 5.71 -9.32
N VAL A 121 -9.73 6.59 -8.33
CA VAL A 121 -10.45 6.32 -7.08
C VAL A 121 -11.92 5.92 -7.30
N ASP A 122 -12.62 6.55 -8.23
CA ASP A 122 -14.03 6.27 -8.54
C ASP A 122 -14.21 5.00 -9.40
N ARG A 123 -13.14 4.52 -10.04
CA ARG A 123 -13.14 3.30 -10.86
C ARG A 123 -12.88 2.04 -10.03
N ILE A 124 -12.36 2.18 -8.82
CA ILE A 124 -12.15 1.06 -7.90
C ILE A 124 -13.49 0.69 -7.25
N PRO A 125 -13.97 -0.56 -7.38
CA PRO A 125 -15.20 -1.00 -6.75
C PRO A 125 -15.20 -0.80 -5.23
N SER A 126 -16.37 -0.50 -4.66
CA SER A 126 -16.53 -0.24 -3.22
C SER A 126 -16.33 -1.48 -2.32
N SER A 127 -16.22 -2.67 -2.92
CA SER A 127 -15.89 -3.91 -2.21
C SER A 127 -14.44 -3.97 -1.74
N PHE A 128 -13.54 -3.17 -2.33
CA PHE A 128 -12.13 -3.13 -1.99
C PHE A 128 -11.77 -1.89 -1.17
N LEU A 129 -10.83 -2.04 -0.23
CA LEU A 129 -10.21 -0.90 0.43
C LEU A 129 -9.28 -0.17 -0.55
N LYS A 130 -9.43 1.14 -0.65
CA LYS A 130 -8.70 1.98 -1.59
C LYS A 130 -7.49 2.62 -0.92
N ILE A 131 -6.30 2.32 -1.42
CA ILE A 131 -5.03 2.80 -0.87
C ILE A 131 -4.35 3.72 -1.89
N SER A 132 -3.87 4.88 -1.46
CA SER A 132 -3.01 5.74 -2.29
C SER A 132 -1.56 5.65 -1.81
N GLU A 133 -0.64 5.48 -2.75
CA GLU A 133 0.78 5.25 -2.49
C GLU A 133 1.66 6.25 -3.23
N SER A 134 2.81 6.57 -2.63
CA SER A 134 3.81 7.49 -3.17
C SER A 134 3.37 8.96 -3.28
N GLY A 135 4.33 9.89 -3.20
CA GLY A 135 4.09 11.31 -3.38
C GLY A 135 3.38 12.04 -2.24
N ILE A 136 3.02 11.35 -1.19
CA ILE A 136 2.31 11.94 -0.05
C ILE A 136 3.31 12.53 0.93
N SER A 137 3.51 13.84 0.86
CA SER A 137 4.50 14.57 1.67
C SER A 137 3.91 15.58 2.66
N LYS A 138 2.60 15.90 2.52
CA LYS A 138 1.91 16.90 3.35
C LYS A 138 0.63 16.32 3.95
N PRO A 139 0.30 16.65 5.21
CA PRO A 139 -0.95 16.20 5.85
C PRO A 139 -2.21 16.64 5.11
N GLU A 140 -2.20 17.82 4.45
CA GLU A 140 -3.32 18.32 3.65
C GLU A 140 -3.65 17.40 2.47
N THR A 141 -2.63 16.76 1.89
CA THR A 141 -2.80 15.78 0.82
C THR A 141 -3.62 14.58 1.29
N LEU A 142 -3.41 14.10 2.53
CA LEU A 142 -4.21 13.02 3.10
C LEU A 142 -5.68 13.42 3.22
N VAL A 143 -5.93 14.65 3.67
CA VAL A 143 -7.28 15.16 3.79
C VAL A 143 -7.99 15.18 2.44
N SER A 144 -7.31 15.67 1.40
CA SER A 144 -7.85 15.71 0.04
C SER A 144 -8.12 14.31 -0.52
N LEU A 145 -7.16 13.38 -0.39
CA LEU A 145 -7.31 12.00 -0.85
C LEU A 145 -8.40 11.24 -0.07
N LYS A 146 -8.52 11.47 1.25
CA LYS A 146 -9.60 10.89 2.04
C LYS A 146 -10.98 11.38 1.58
N LYS A 147 -11.12 12.67 1.24
CA LYS A 147 -12.34 13.22 0.66
C LYS A 147 -12.66 12.64 -0.72
N ALA A 148 -11.62 12.36 -1.49
CA ALA A 148 -11.78 11.71 -2.80
C ALA A 148 -12.23 10.25 -2.71
N GLY A 149 -12.16 9.61 -1.51
CA GLY A 149 -12.66 8.25 -1.29
C GLY A 149 -11.61 7.21 -0.95
N PHE A 150 -10.35 7.58 -0.72
CA PHE A 150 -9.33 6.64 -0.25
C PHE A 150 -9.51 6.27 1.22
N ASP A 151 -9.30 5.00 1.56
CA ASP A 151 -9.41 4.46 2.90
C ASP A 151 -8.10 4.51 3.67
N GLY A 152 -6.98 4.32 2.96
CA GLY A 152 -5.65 4.26 3.55
C GLY A 152 -4.54 4.85 2.67
N PHE A 153 -3.35 4.97 3.25
CA PHE A 153 -2.19 5.60 2.61
C PHE A 153 -0.92 4.86 2.96
N LEU A 154 -0.07 4.60 1.96
CA LEU A 154 1.29 4.10 2.16
C LEU A 154 2.28 5.25 2.06
N ILE A 155 2.99 5.54 3.17
CA ILE A 155 3.94 6.64 3.29
C ILE A 155 5.21 6.12 3.94
N GLY A 156 6.31 6.10 3.21
CA GLY A 156 7.63 5.66 3.71
C GLY A 156 8.68 6.75 3.50
N GLU A 157 8.98 7.06 2.25
CA GLU A 157 10.05 7.96 1.84
C GLU A 157 10.03 9.32 2.57
N ASN A 158 8.84 9.90 2.78
CA ASN A 158 8.70 11.18 3.47
C ASN A 158 9.21 11.15 4.90
N PHE A 159 9.08 10.02 5.60
CA PHE A 159 9.56 9.86 6.97
C PHE A 159 11.04 9.47 7.01
N MET A 160 11.44 8.56 6.11
CA MET A 160 12.80 8.01 6.07
C MET A 160 13.88 9.03 5.64
N LYS A 161 13.49 10.15 5.02
CA LYS A 161 14.38 11.29 4.73
C LYS A 161 14.82 12.05 6.00
N SER A 162 14.08 11.89 7.11
CA SER A 162 14.39 12.53 8.37
C SER A 162 15.44 11.75 9.15
N SER A 163 16.31 12.44 9.89
CA SER A 163 17.21 11.82 10.86
C SER A 163 16.46 11.15 12.04
N ARG A 164 15.17 11.48 12.21
CA ARG A 164 14.27 10.91 13.22
C ARG A 164 12.92 10.54 12.60
N PRO A 165 12.86 9.40 11.85
CA PRO A 165 11.66 8.99 11.13
C PRO A 165 10.43 8.85 12.02
N GLU A 166 10.61 8.34 13.23
CA GLU A 166 9.56 8.15 14.22
C GLU A 166 8.91 9.49 14.63
N GLN A 167 9.71 10.53 14.80
CA GLN A 167 9.23 11.86 15.16
C GLN A 167 8.56 12.54 13.96
N ALA A 168 9.10 12.34 12.76
CA ALA A 168 8.50 12.84 11.52
C ALA A 168 7.10 12.24 11.32
N ALA A 169 6.96 10.93 11.46
CA ALA A 169 5.68 10.23 11.36
C ALA A 169 4.69 10.70 12.44
N TYR A 170 5.13 10.82 13.70
CA TYR A 170 4.29 11.31 14.79
C TYR A 170 3.75 12.73 14.51
N ASN A 171 4.61 13.67 14.11
CA ASN A 171 4.22 15.04 13.83
C ASN A 171 3.25 15.13 12.64
N PHE A 172 3.50 14.34 11.58
CA PHE A 172 2.65 14.26 10.41
C PHE A 172 1.24 13.76 10.76
N ILE A 173 1.15 12.67 11.52
CA ILE A 173 -0.13 12.10 11.96
C ILE A 173 -0.86 13.08 12.89
N LYS A 174 -0.14 13.75 13.80
CA LYS A 174 -0.73 14.74 14.71
C LYS A 174 -1.32 15.93 13.94
N GLU A 175 -0.63 16.41 12.92
CA GLU A 175 -1.12 17.52 12.09
C GLU A 175 -2.32 17.09 11.24
N TYR A 176 -2.26 15.91 10.60
CA TYR A 176 -3.40 15.33 9.89
C TYR A 176 -4.66 15.25 10.77
N LYS A 177 -4.53 14.76 12.01
CA LYS A 177 -5.67 14.67 12.93
C LYS A 177 -6.28 16.03 13.25
N LYS A 178 -5.47 17.08 13.39
CA LYS A 178 -5.96 18.46 13.62
C LYS A 178 -6.72 19.00 12.39
N LEU A 179 -6.20 18.76 11.19
CA LEU A 179 -6.84 19.20 9.93
C LEU A 179 -8.18 18.48 9.74
N SER A 180 -8.19 17.17 9.89
CA SER A 180 -9.40 16.34 9.76
C SER A 180 -10.50 16.75 10.76
N ALA A 181 -10.13 17.05 12.01
CA ALA A 181 -11.09 17.51 13.03
C ALA A 181 -11.71 18.88 12.71
N LYS A 182 -10.94 19.81 12.12
CA LYS A 182 -11.46 21.12 11.70
C LYS A 182 -12.48 20.99 10.58
N GLU A 183 -12.27 20.09 9.64
CA GLU A 183 -13.19 19.89 8.52
C GLU A 183 -14.51 19.28 8.97
N THR A 184 -14.50 18.32 9.88
CA THR A 184 -15.71 17.75 10.46
C THR A 184 -16.54 18.81 11.18
N ALA A 185 -15.90 19.80 11.83
CA ALA A 185 -16.56 20.90 12.53
C ALA A 185 -17.16 21.96 11.60
N VAL A 186 -16.72 22.07 10.35
CA VAL A 186 -17.24 23.04 9.36
C VAL A 186 -18.42 22.45 8.57
N SER A 187 -18.59 21.13 8.59
CA SER A 187 -19.65 20.42 7.85
C SER A 187 -20.95 20.22 8.66
N ILE A 188 -21.06 20.84 9.85
CA ILE A 188 -22.26 20.91 10.70
C ILE A 188 -22.85 22.32 10.64
#